data_e56c782bdfc332cbf6fb431ead9c1c0c
#
_entry.id   e56c782bdfc332cbf6fb431ead9c1c0c
#
_cell.length_a   1.000
_cell.length_b   1.000
_cell.length_c   1.000
_cell.angle_alpha   90.00
_cell.angle_beta   90.00
_cell.angle_gamma   90.00
#
_symmetry.space_group_name_H-M   'P 1'
#
loop_
_entity.id
_entity.type
_entity.pdbx_description
1 polymer ?
#
loop_
_entity_poly.entity_id
_entity_poly.type
_entity_poly.pdbx_seq_one_letter_code
_entity_poly.pdbx_strand_id
1 'polypeptide(L)'
;MSIKTRATRDDLYQAEGKAELVNGEIVHMPPTGDDPGYAGDEIYVSLREYAKRLKRGLAFADNKGFHVHLPHRESFSPDAAYHVGSRTGMRFLEGAPIFAVEVRSEYDYGSAAERAMAEKRADYFACGTLVVWDVDLLSEDVIKSYKVSDPEHPAIFRRGETADAEPAVPGWRMPVNDLFE
;
A
#
# COMPACT_ATOMS: atom_id res chain seq x y z
N MET A 1 25.60 23.17 -16.24
CA MET A 1 24.46 22.63 -15.44
C MET A 1 23.91 21.43 -16.18
N SER A 2 24.00 20.25 -15.61
CA SER A 2 23.35 19.04 -16.19
C SER A 2 21.85 19.15 -15.93
N ILE A 3 21.05 19.23 -16.99
CA ILE A 3 19.59 19.14 -16.88
C ILE A 3 19.29 17.68 -16.52
N LYS A 4 18.88 17.41 -15.27
CA LYS A 4 18.43 16.10 -14.86
C LYS A 4 17.11 15.79 -15.58
N THR A 5 17.16 14.89 -16.56
CA THR A 5 15.97 14.49 -17.32
C THR A 5 14.98 13.81 -16.34
N ARG A 6 13.72 14.23 -16.34
CA ARG A 6 12.66 13.55 -15.56
C ARG A 6 12.46 12.13 -16.09
N ALA A 7 12.42 11.18 -15.18
CA ALA A 7 12.04 9.83 -15.50
C ALA A 7 10.56 9.76 -15.94
N THR A 8 10.27 8.84 -16.81
CA THR A 8 8.96 8.62 -17.40
C THR A 8 8.35 7.29 -16.93
N ARG A 9 7.10 7.06 -17.29
CA ARG A 9 6.45 5.75 -17.08
C ARG A 9 7.18 4.62 -17.80
N ASP A 10 7.73 4.88 -18.99
CA ASP A 10 8.46 3.86 -19.74
C ASP A 10 9.77 3.51 -19.01
N ASP A 11 10.44 4.49 -18.41
CA ASP A 11 11.60 4.22 -17.56
C ASP A 11 11.23 3.37 -16.34
N LEU A 12 10.06 3.61 -15.74
CA LEU A 12 9.56 2.79 -14.62
C LEU A 12 9.28 1.35 -15.04
N TYR A 13 8.76 1.11 -16.26
CA TYR A 13 8.58 -0.24 -16.78
C TYR A 13 9.88 -0.99 -17.04
N GLN A 14 11.00 -0.28 -17.24
CA GLN A 14 12.33 -0.86 -17.41
C GLN A 14 13.07 -1.02 -16.07
N ALA A 15 12.55 -0.47 -14.98
CA ALA A 15 13.17 -0.55 -13.67
C ALA A 15 13.15 -2.00 -13.14
N GLU A 16 14.29 -2.45 -12.63
CA GLU A 16 14.39 -3.76 -11.99
C GLU A 16 13.92 -3.69 -10.53
N GLY A 17 13.15 -4.69 -10.10
CA GLY A 17 12.64 -4.80 -8.74
C GLY A 17 11.47 -3.86 -8.45
N LYS A 18 11.20 -3.65 -7.16
CA LYS A 18 10.14 -2.76 -6.68
C LYS A 18 10.57 -1.30 -6.82
N ALA A 19 9.76 -0.49 -7.49
CA ALA A 19 10.05 0.93 -7.67
C ALA A 19 8.77 1.75 -7.82
N GLU A 20 8.87 3.04 -7.49
CA GLU A 20 7.82 4.04 -7.70
C GLU A 20 8.38 5.26 -8.46
N LEU A 21 7.53 5.96 -9.21
CA LEU A 21 7.87 7.21 -9.90
C LEU A 21 7.38 8.40 -9.07
N VAL A 22 8.33 9.09 -8.43
CA VAL A 22 8.06 10.19 -7.49
C VAL A 22 8.97 11.36 -7.83
N ASN A 23 8.43 12.56 -7.93
CA ASN A 23 9.16 13.80 -8.29
C ASN A 23 9.96 13.70 -9.62
N GLY A 24 9.51 12.83 -10.53
CA GLY A 24 10.22 12.55 -11.79
C GLY A 24 11.49 11.74 -11.62
N GLU A 25 11.58 10.94 -10.54
CA GLU A 25 12.67 10.02 -10.26
C GLU A 25 12.13 8.61 -10.01
N ILE A 26 12.88 7.60 -10.45
CA ILE A 26 12.62 6.21 -10.09
C ILE A 26 13.17 5.99 -8.69
N VAL A 27 12.28 5.74 -7.75
CA VAL A 27 12.62 5.42 -6.35
C VAL A 27 12.55 3.92 -6.18
N HIS A 28 13.72 3.29 -6.05
CA HIS A 28 13.83 1.85 -5.82
C HIS A 28 13.64 1.52 -4.34
N MET A 29 12.96 0.42 -4.08
CA MET A 29 12.80 -0.15 -2.75
C MET A 29 13.56 -1.47 -2.66
N PRO A 30 14.27 -1.73 -1.54
CA PRO A 30 14.94 -3.01 -1.34
C PRO A 30 13.93 -4.16 -1.25
N PRO A 31 14.38 -5.42 -1.40
CA PRO A 31 13.57 -6.57 -1.05
C PRO A 31 13.07 -6.48 0.40
N THR A 32 11.84 -6.90 0.63
CA THR A 32 11.21 -6.89 1.95
C THR A 32 11.84 -7.97 2.84
N GLY A 33 12.02 -7.68 4.13
CA GLY A 33 12.48 -8.66 5.12
C GLY A 33 11.44 -9.74 5.43
N ASP A 34 11.83 -10.74 6.22
CA ASP A 34 11.02 -11.92 6.56
C ASP A 34 9.66 -11.53 7.16
N ASP A 35 9.65 -10.97 8.39
CA ASP A 35 8.40 -10.63 9.09
C ASP A 35 7.49 -9.67 8.31
N PRO A 36 7.97 -8.52 7.79
CA PRO A 36 7.09 -7.63 7.02
C PRO A 36 6.61 -8.26 5.71
N GLY A 37 7.42 -9.11 5.07
CA GLY A 37 7.02 -9.85 3.89
C GLY A 37 5.91 -10.85 4.20
N TYR A 38 6.07 -11.64 5.26
CA TYR A 38 5.06 -12.58 5.73
C TYR A 38 3.73 -11.87 6.04
N ALA A 39 3.78 -10.79 6.82
CA ALA A 39 2.58 -10.02 7.15
C ALA A 39 1.86 -9.47 5.91
N GLY A 40 2.60 -8.93 4.94
CA GLY A 40 2.04 -8.47 3.66
C GLY A 40 1.37 -9.59 2.86
N ASP A 41 1.98 -10.76 2.83
CA ASP A 41 1.46 -11.94 2.14
C ASP A 41 0.19 -12.48 2.82
N GLU A 42 0.12 -12.53 4.17
CA GLU A 42 -1.07 -12.95 4.91
C GLU A 42 -2.24 -11.99 4.66
N ILE A 43 -2.00 -10.68 4.66
CA ILE A 43 -3.03 -9.69 4.30
C ILE A 43 -3.52 -9.92 2.87
N TYR A 44 -2.60 -10.12 1.92
CA TYR A 44 -2.96 -10.41 0.54
C TYR A 44 -3.79 -11.69 0.41
N VAL A 45 -3.40 -12.79 1.05
CA VAL A 45 -4.13 -14.06 1.00
C VAL A 45 -5.54 -13.89 1.53
N SER A 46 -5.71 -13.25 2.68
CA SER A 46 -7.01 -12.94 3.27
C SER A 46 -7.91 -12.10 2.35
N LEU A 47 -7.35 -11.03 1.77
CA LEU A 47 -8.05 -10.18 0.79
C LEU A 47 -8.42 -10.96 -0.48
N ARG A 48 -7.54 -11.83 -0.95
CA ARG A 48 -7.76 -12.64 -2.15
C ARG A 48 -8.89 -13.65 -1.95
N GLU A 49 -8.95 -14.28 -0.80
CA GLU A 49 -10.06 -15.19 -0.44
C GLU A 49 -11.39 -14.45 -0.39
N TYR A 50 -11.41 -13.28 0.24
CA TYR A 50 -12.58 -12.40 0.25
C TYR A 50 -13.02 -12.01 -1.18
N ALA A 51 -12.11 -11.54 -2.01
CA ALA A 51 -12.39 -11.13 -3.39
C ALA A 51 -12.98 -12.28 -4.23
N LYS A 52 -12.41 -13.48 -4.11
CA LYS A 52 -12.88 -14.68 -4.80
C LYS A 52 -14.27 -15.11 -4.34
N ARG A 53 -14.52 -15.10 -3.03
CA ARG A 53 -15.80 -15.48 -2.45
C ARG A 53 -16.93 -14.55 -2.91
N LEU A 54 -16.69 -13.25 -2.94
CA LEU A 54 -17.68 -12.26 -3.35
C LEU A 54 -17.69 -11.97 -4.86
N LYS A 55 -16.72 -12.51 -5.61
CA LYS A 55 -16.52 -12.23 -7.04
C LYS A 55 -16.48 -10.72 -7.34
N ARG A 56 -15.87 -9.96 -6.45
CA ARG A 56 -15.78 -8.49 -6.54
C ARG A 56 -14.40 -8.02 -6.16
N GLY A 57 -13.84 -7.11 -6.98
CA GLY A 57 -12.51 -6.56 -6.78
C GLY A 57 -11.39 -7.57 -6.99
N LEU A 58 -10.16 -7.11 -6.81
CA LEU A 58 -8.93 -7.87 -6.98
C LEU A 58 -7.98 -7.54 -5.84
N ALA A 59 -7.42 -8.56 -5.23
CA ALA A 59 -6.33 -8.40 -4.27
C ALA A 59 -4.98 -8.53 -4.99
N PHE A 60 -4.01 -7.74 -4.55
CA PHE A 60 -2.65 -7.73 -5.06
C PHE A 60 -1.64 -7.82 -3.92
N ALA A 61 -0.64 -8.66 -4.11
CA ALA A 61 0.53 -8.78 -3.25
C ALA A 61 1.55 -7.69 -3.59
N ASP A 62 2.64 -7.65 -2.85
CA ASP A 62 3.77 -6.76 -3.06
C ASP A 62 4.28 -6.72 -4.52
N ASN A 63 4.96 -5.64 -4.84
CA ASN A 63 5.57 -5.38 -6.15
C ASN A 63 4.56 -5.37 -7.32
N LYS A 64 3.42 -4.71 -7.13
CA LYS A 64 2.45 -4.42 -8.20
C LYS A 64 2.31 -2.90 -8.36
N GLY A 65 2.39 -2.45 -9.61
CA GLY A 65 2.34 -1.03 -9.95
C GLY A 65 0.91 -0.52 -10.17
N PHE A 66 0.63 0.64 -9.59
CA PHE A 66 -0.60 1.41 -9.78
C PHE A 66 -0.24 2.78 -10.34
N HIS A 67 -0.75 3.13 -11.51
CA HIS A 67 -0.58 4.45 -12.10
C HIS A 67 -1.52 5.46 -11.49
N VAL A 68 -0.97 6.62 -11.14
CA VAL A 68 -1.73 7.77 -10.62
C VAL A 68 -1.24 9.07 -11.29
N HIS A 69 -1.96 10.16 -11.06
CA HIS A 69 -1.72 11.42 -11.75
C HIS A 69 -1.66 12.59 -10.77
N LEU A 70 -0.72 12.55 -9.83
CA LEU A 70 -0.38 13.72 -9.01
C LEU A 70 0.80 14.47 -9.64
N PRO A 71 0.94 15.79 -9.43
CA PRO A 71 2.06 16.56 -9.97
C PRO A 71 3.44 16.03 -9.57
N HIS A 72 3.53 15.41 -8.38
CA HIS A 72 4.76 14.91 -7.77
C HIS A 72 4.83 13.38 -7.65
N ARG A 73 3.75 12.65 -7.97
CA ARG A 73 3.72 11.18 -7.91
C ARG A 73 2.93 10.59 -9.06
N GLU A 74 3.51 9.63 -9.74
CA GLU A 74 2.90 8.98 -10.90
C GLU A 74 2.66 7.48 -10.70
N SER A 75 3.12 6.92 -9.57
CA SER A 75 2.83 5.51 -9.24
C SER A 75 2.86 5.22 -7.75
N PHE A 76 2.21 4.09 -7.39
CA PHE A 76 2.34 3.41 -6.11
C PHE A 76 2.71 1.94 -6.33
N SER A 77 3.36 1.35 -5.33
CA SER A 77 3.58 -0.09 -5.21
C SER A 77 3.44 -0.51 -3.73
N PRO A 78 2.21 -0.63 -3.22
CA PRO A 78 1.95 -1.04 -1.83
C PRO A 78 2.35 -2.49 -1.58
N ASP A 79 2.54 -2.86 -0.30
CA ASP A 79 2.87 -4.23 0.11
C ASP A 79 1.69 -5.19 -0.03
N ALA A 80 0.46 -4.70 0.16
CA ALA A 80 -0.77 -5.38 -0.23
C ALA A 80 -1.84 -4.36 -0.65
N ALA A 81 -2.76 -4.76 -1.50
CA ALA A 81 -3.80 -3.86 -1.99
C ALA A 81 -5.09 -4.58 -2.38
N TYR A 82 -6.20 -3.86 -2.29
CA TYR A 82 -7.47 -4.25 -2.87
C TYR A 82 -7.95 -3.19 -3.86
N HIS A 83 -8.23 -3.63 -5.09
CA HIS A 83 -8.57 -2.74 -6.21
C HIS A 83 -9.91 -3.13 -6.83
N VAL A 84 -10.72 -2.14 -7.16
CA VAL A 84 -12.06 -2.34 -7.76
C VAL A 84 -12.16 -1.85 -9.20
N GLY A 85 -11.05 -1.37 -9.77
CA GLY A 85 -10.98 -0.91 -11.16
C GLY A 85 -10.87 -2.06 -12.16
N SER A 86 -10.85 -1.70 -13.45
CA SER A 86 -10.73 -2.65 -14.54
C SER A 86 -9.32 -3.25 -14.65
N ARG A 87 -9.25 -4.45 -15.22
CA ARG A 87 -7.97 -5.08 -15.58
C ARG A 87 -7.30 -4.33 -16.73
N THR A 88 -5.98 -4.23 -16.68
CA THR A 88 -5.16 -3.50 -17.66
C THR A 88 -4.23 -4.41 -18.49
N GLY A 89 -4.44 -5.72 -18.40
CA GLY A 89 -3.61 -6.72 -19.09
C GLY A 89 -2.19 -6.77 -18.53
N MET A 90 -1.21 -6.52 -19.37
CA MET A 90 0.23 -6.58 -19.02
C MET A 90 0.78 -5.26 -18.45
N ARG A 91 -0.02 -4.22 -18.37
CA ARG A 91 0.38 -2.89 -17.90
C ARG A 91 0.04 -2.72 -16.41
N PHE A 92 0.59 -1.67 -15.79
CA PHE A 92 0.20 -1.28 -14.42
C PHE A 92 -1.29 -0.99 -14.34
N LEU A 93 -1.86 -1.17 -13.16
CA LEU A 93 -3.25 -0.82 -12.89
C LEU A 93 -3.45 0.69 -13.01
N GLU A 94 -4.59 1.13 -13.49
CA GLU A 94 -4.93 2.55 -13.56
C GLU A 94 -5.71 2.98 -12.31
N GLY A 95 -5.26 4.10 -11.72
CA GLY A 95 -5.77 4.61 -10.46
C GLY A 95 -5.16 3.94 -9.23
N ALA A 96 -5.28 4.57 -8.08
CA ALA A 96 -4.86 3.99 -6.81
C ALA A 96 -5.78 2.82 -6.39
N PRO A 97 -5.28 1.86 -5.60
CA PRO A 97 -6.15 0.87 -4.98
C PRO A 97 -7.12 1.54 -4.01
N ILE A 98 -8.32 0.97 -3.85
CA ILE A 98 -9.29 1.51 -2.90
C ILE A 98 -8.88 1.27 -1.45
N PHE A 99 -8.08 0.23 -1.20
CA PHE A 99 -7.42 -0.09 0.06
C PHE A 99 -5.95 -0.40 -0.21
N ALA A 100 -5.06 0.28 0.49
CA ALA A 100 -3.62 0.10 0.43
C ALA A 100 -3.04 -0.28 1.79
N VAL A 101 -2.03 -1.12 1.79
CA VAL A 101 -1.30 -1.56 2.98
C VAL A 101 0.18 -1.27 2.79
N GLU A 102 0.77 -0.60 3.77
CA GLU A 102 2.21 -0.39 3.89
C GLU A 102 2.65 -1.07 5.19
N VAL A 103 3.54 -2.05 5.09
CA VAL A 103 4.11 -2.77 6.23
C VAL A 103 5.50 -2.22 6.49
N ARG A 104 5.74 -1.72 7.69
CA ARG A 104 7.02 -1.12 8.06
C ARG A 104 8.14 -2.14 8.03
N SER A 105 9.24 -1.77 7.42
CA SER A 105 10.51 -2.50 7.46
C SER A 105 11.52 -1.80 8.35
N GLU A 106 12.72 -2.37 8.49
CA GLU A 106 13.76 -1.92 9.43
C GLU A 106 14.09 -0.41 9.35
N TYR A 107 13.95 0.19 8.18
CA TYR A 107 14.33 1.60 7.95
C TYR A 107 13.15 2.58 7.98
N ASP A 108 11.93 2.12 8.32
CA ASP A 108 10.72 2.93 8.31
C ASP A 108 10.40 3.59 9.67
N TYR A 109 11.45 3.93 10.42
CA TYR A 109 11.36 4.52 11.76
C TYR A 109 12.10 5.85 11.82
N GLY A 110 11.67 6.69 12.78
CA GLY A 110 12.22 8.03 12.98
C GLY A 110 11.43 9.12 12.27
N SER A 111 11.69 10.37 12.62
CA SER A 111 10.87 11.51 12.21
C SER A 111 10.80 11.74 10.69
N ALA A 112 11.85 11.40 9.95
CA ALA A 112 11.87 11.52 8.49
C ALA A 112 10.99 10.46 7.83
N ALA A 113 11.06 9.21 8.31
CA ALA A 113 10.23 8.11 7.82
C ALA A 113 8.74 8.36 8.14
N GLU A 114 8.43 8.83 9.35
CA GLU A 114 7.06 9.18 9.72
C GLU A 114 6.45 10.26 8.80
N ARG A 115 7.24 11.29 8.45
CA ARG A 115 6.78 12.31 7.48
C ARG A 115 6.58 11.72 6.08
N ALA A 116 7.52 10.93 5.60
CA ALA A 116 7.41 10.29 4.29
C ALA A 116 6.18 9.38 4.18
N MET A 117 5.89 8.60 5.23
CA MET A 117 4.70 7.75 5.28
C MET A 117 3.41 8.58 5.36
N ALA A 118 3.39 9.68 6.10
CA ALA A 118 2.25 10.59 6.15
C ALA A 118 1.99 11.26 4.79
N GLU A 119 3.04 11.70 4.09
CA GLU A 119 2.95 12.26 2.75
C GLU A 119 2.44 11.22 1.74
N LYS A 120 2.99 10.00 1.75
CA LYS A 120 2.53 8.90 0.88
C LYS A 120 1.06 8.55 1.14
N ARG A 121 0.64 8.53 2.39
CA ARG A 121 -0.76 8.30 2.77
C ARG A 121 -1.68 9.40 2.25
N ALA A 122 -1.27 10.67 2.36
CA ALA A 122 -2.01 11.80 1.79
C ALA A 122 -2.14 11.68 0.27
N ASP A 123 -1.09 11.23 -0.41
CA ASP A 123 -1.10 10.97 -1.86
C ASP A 123 -2.09 9.85 -2.22
N TYR A 124 -2.15 8.76 -1.45
CA TYR A 124 -3.17 7.72 -1.62
C TYR A 124 -4.59 8.29 -1.56
N PHE A 125 -4.88 9.08 -0.54
CA PHE A 125 -6.20 9.70 -0.37
C PHE A 125 -6.52 10.68 -1.51
N ALA A 126 -5.54 11.48 -1.95
CA ALA A 126 -5.69 12.37 -3.09
C ALA A 126 -6.00 11.63 -4.41
N CYS A 127 -5.60 10.36 -4.51
CA CYS A 127 -5.85 9.51 -5.66
C CYS A 127 -7.11 8.63 -5.55
N GLY A 128 -7.90 8.77 -4.46
CA GLY A 128 -9.17 8.07 -4.30
C GLY A 128 -9.14 6.80 -3.45
N THR A 129 -8.00 6.46 -2.83
CA THR A 129 -7.93 5.42 -1.80
C THR A 129 -8.80 5.81 -0.62
N LEU A 130 -9.59 4.88 -0.09
CA LEU A 130 -10.50 5.15 1.02
C LEU A 130 -9.88 4.81 2.38
N VAL A 131 -9.05 3.77 2.41
CA VAL A 131 -8.40 3.29 3.64
C VAL A 131 -6.95 2.94 3.35
N VAL A 132 -6.06 3.35 4.24
CA VAL A 132 -4.64 2.97 4.24
C VAL A 132 -4.30 2.36 5.59
N TRP A 133 -3.74 1.16 5.58
CA TRP A 133 -3.13 0.55 6.76
C TRP A 133 -1.63 0.87 6.81
N ASP A 134 -1.19 1.38 7.95
CA ASP A 134 0.21 1.45 8.36
C ASP A 134 0.41 0.35 9.39
N VAL A 135 1.15 -0.69 9.03
CA VAL A 135 1.36 -1.90 9.83
C VAL A 135 2.75 -1.86 10.45
N ASP A 136 2.80 -1.84 11.77
CA ASP A 136 4.04 -1.83 12.57
C ASP A 136 4.09 -3.07 13.48
N LEU A 137 4.84 -4.08 13.06
CA LEU A 137 4.95 -5.35 13.78
C LEU A 137 5.72 -5.24 15.11
N LEU A 138 6.45 -4.13 15.33
CA LEU A 138 7.21 -3.87 16.55
C LEU A 138 6.40 -3.05 17.57
N SER A 139 5.26 -2.50 17.20
CA SER A 139 4.38 -1.69 18.06
C SER A 139 3.30 -2.54 18.72
N GLU A 140 2.84 -2.11 19.90
CA GLU A 140 1.59 -2.63 20.47
C GLU A 140 0.38 -2.24 19.61
N ASP A 141 0.41 -1.03 19.01
CA ASP A 141 -0.56 -0.55 18.03
C ASP A 141 -0.18 -1.07 16.65
N VAL A 142 -0.43 -2.38 16.40
CA VAL A 142 0.07 -3.11 15.25
C VAL A 142 -0.44 -2.54 13.92
N ILE A 143 -1.73 -2.23 13.84
CA ILE A 143 -2.34 -1.66 12.64
C ILE A 143 -2.93 -0.30 12.97
N LYS A 144 -2.49 0.72 12.24
CA LYS A 144 -3.12 2.04 12.20
C LYS A 144 -3.91 2.15 10.90
N SER A 145 -5.22 2.06 11.00
CA SER A 145 -6.14 2.13 9.86
C SER A 145 -6.62 3.57 9.66
N TYR A 146 -6.02 4.25 8.70
CA TYR A 146 -6.37 5.61 8.34
C TYR A 146 -7.48 5.62 7.30
N LYS A 147 -8.45 6.51 7.46
CA LYS A 147 -9.58 6.68 6.52
C LYS A 147 -9.52 8.06 5.88
N VAL A 148 -9.89 8.16 4.62
CA VAL A 148 -9.96 9.46 3.92
C VAL A 148 -10.93 10.43 4.59
N SER A 149 -11.97 9.92 5.27
CA SER A 149 -12.95 10.74 6.01
C SER A 149 -12.41 11.35 7.29
N ASP A 150 -11.34 10.76 7.88
CA ASP A 150 -10.65 11.26 9.07
C ASP A 150 -9.18 10.83 9.03
N PRO A 151 -8.35 11.53 8.24
CA PRO A 151 -6.98 11.10 7.96
C PRO A 151 -6.01 11.30 9.12
N GLU A 152 -6.40 12.06 10.15
CA GLU A 152 -5.55 12.36 11.30
C GLU A 152 -5.77 11.41 12.49
N HIS A 153 -6.91 10.71 12.55
CA HIS A 153 -7.27 9.84 13.68
C HIS A 153 -7.51 8.41 13.22
N PRO A 154 -6.44 7.58 13.16
CA PRO A 154 -6.59 6.19 12.73
C PRO A 154 -7.33 5.35 13.76
N ALA A 155 -8.10 4.38 13.29
CA ALA A 155 -8.50 3.26 14.13
C ALA A 155 -7.28 2.38 14.41
N ILE A 156 -7.15 1.91 15.65
CA ILE A 156 -6.00 1.10 16.09
C ILE A 156 -6.46 -0.34 16.29
N PHE A 157 -5.69 -1.29 15.79
CA PHE A 157 -5.91 -2.71 16.04
C PHE A 157 -4.62 -3.34 16.61
N ARG A 158 -4.79 -4.14 17.67
CA ARG A 158 -3.73 -4.79 18.44
C ARG A 158 -3.80 -6.30 18.32
N ARG A 159 -2.77 -7.00 18.77
CA ARG A 159 -2.80 -8.46 18.89
C ARG A 159 -4.03 -8.91 19.71
N GLY A 160 -4.68 -9.98 19.26
CA GLY A 160 -5.91 -10.49 19.84
C GLY A 160 -7.19 -9.83 19.33
N GLU A 161 -7.07 -8.74 18.57
CA GLU A 161 -8.20 -8.06 17.93
C GLU A 161 -8.40 -8.51 16.48
N THR A 162 -9.56 -8.17 15.93
CA THR A 162 -9.88 -8.39 14.53
C THR A 162 -9.98 -7.05 13.83
N ALA A 163 -9.15 -6.86 12.82
CA ALA A 163 -9.09 -5.63 12.04
C ALA A 163 -10.08 -5.63 10.87
N ASP A 164 -10.44 -4.44 10.41
CA ASP A 164 -11.25 -4.22 9.21
C ASP A 164 -10.67 -3.07 8.36
N ALA A 165 -11.14 -3.00 7.13
CA ALA A 165 -10.81 -1.91 6.21
C ALA A 165 -12.08 -1.20 5.71
N GLU A 166 -13.07 -0.98 6.60
CA GLU A 166 -14.27 -0.24 6.25
C GLU A 166 -13.97 1.25 5.97
N PRO A 167 -14.55 1.86 4.96
CA PRO A 167 -15.54 1.30 4.00
C PRO A 167 -14.91 0.72 2.71
N ALA A 168 -13.58 0.64 2.62
CA ALA A 168 -12.90 0.24 1.37
C ALA A 168 -13.16 -1.23 0.99
N VAL A 169 -13.22 -2.13 1.98
CA VAL A 169 -13.45 -3.57 1.80
C VAL A 169 -14.60 -4.02 2.70
N PRO A 170 -15.86 -3.80 2.28
CA PRO A 170 -17.03 -3.98 3.15
C PRO A 170 -17.20 -5.40 3.65
N GLY A 171 -17.25 -5.58 4.97
CA GLY A 171 -17.44 -6.88 5.62
C GLY A 171 -16.21 -7.78 5.65
N TRP A 172 -15.08 -7.35 5.11
CA TRP A 172 -13.81 -8.06 5.30
C TRP A 172 -13.28 -7.87 6.72
N ARG A 173 -12.79 -8.97 7.30
CA ARG A 173 -12.23 -9.02 8.65
C ARG A 173 -10.99 -9.88 8.65
N MET A 174 -9.97 -9.50 9.43
CA MET A 174 -8.72 -10.24 9.58
C MET A 174 -8.26 -10.22 11.03
N PRO A 175 -8.00 -11.39 11.67
CA PRO A 175 -7.35 -11.41 12.97
C PRO A 175 -5.95 -10.81 12.89
N VAL A 176 -5.61 -9.90 13.80
CA VAL A 176 -4.27 -9.27 13.83
C VAL A 176 -3.18 -10.31 14.09
N ASN A 177 -3.48 -11.37 14.81
CA ASN A 177 -2.52 -12.45 15.09
C ASN A 177 -2.01 -13.15 13.83
N ASP A 178 -2.81 -13.22 12.77
CA ASP A 178 -2.41 -13.85 11.50
C ASP A 178 -1.19 -13.19 10.86
N LEU A 179 -0.83 -11.96 11.26
CA LEU A 179 0.38 -11.27 10.79
C LEU A 179 1.68 -11.82 11.38
N PHE A 180 1.60 -12.71 12.35
CA PHE A 180 2.73 -13.18 13.15
C PHE A 180 2.86 -14.71 13.20
N GLU A 181 1.90 -15.48 12.71
CA GLU A 181 1.81 -16.94 12.89
C GLU A 181 1.78 -17.69 11.54
#